data_5918cf7ca9ffacd5c85c459a1e9f027f
#
_entry.id   5918cf7ca9ffacd5c85c459a1e9f027f
#
_cell.length_a   1.000
_cell.length_b   1.000
_cell.length_c   1.000
_cell.angle_alpha   90.00
_cell.angle_beta   90.00
_cell.angle_gamma   90.00
#
_symmetry.space_group_name_H-M   'P 1'
#
loop_
_entity.id
_entity.type
_entity.pdbx_description
1 polymer ?
#
loop_
_entity_poly.entity_id
_entity_poly.type
_entity_poly.pdbx_seq_one_letter_code
_entity_poly.pdbx_strand_id
1 'polypeptide(L)'
;MELPIRYLNEKGQLDDGETSQMRYVYDIMYGEGEPYHNEDWSVVIYPSKIRLVDILSAAEIFAERYNTGQIICPYKYESYIRNVELQDTINRLGLDADAFWLLVMFCFDYACSMCFDCFTIKPTRGENIKSLIQLLPDMNNSKVKLSLKKDKEKIEIESNETISLILEWIKRGYEQDKDSIRVNTIDVNKGISPFIDKKDESDSVLIWYFAYLLKYFFELFPQFRGKRRKGDIASLNKNLLISKLVYYTQLSKNENFKYSTDTLKSFFKQYKGKEMKGISNVYPTY
;
A
#
# COMPACT_ATOMS: atom_id res chain seq x y z
N MET A 1 -17.89 13.51 4.05
CA MET A 1 -17.80 13.78 2.59
C MET A 1 -16.55 13.10 2.09
N GLU A 2 -16.68 12.17 1.18
CA GLU A 2 -15.49 11.55 0.57
C GLU A 2 -14.81 12.58 -0.31
N LEU A 3 -13.48 12.67 -0.22
CA LEU A 3 -12.70 13.54 -1.09
C LEU A 3 -12.75 12.95 -2.50
N PRO A 4 -13.27 13.66 -3.51
CA PRO A 4 -13.22 13.15 -4.87
C PRO A 4 -11.79 13.28 -5.38
N ILE A 5 -11.04 12.19 -5.37
CA ILE A 5 -9.72 12.19 -5.99
C ILE A 5 -9.89 12.23 -7.50
N ARG A 6 -9.39 13.29 -8.10
CA ARG A 6 -9.23 13.41 -9.54
C ARG A 6 -7.76 13.23 -9.87
N TYR A 7 -7.43 12.13 -10.50
CA TYR A 7 -6.07 11.84 -10.97
C TYR A 7 -5.90 12.09 -12.48
N LEU A 8 -7.02 12.30 -13.19
CA LEU A 8 -7.01 12.71 -14.59
C LEU A 8 -7.65 14.10 -14.72
N ASN A 9 -7.03 14.96 -15.53
CA ASN A 9 -7.62 16.22 -15.92
C ASN A 9 -8.75 16.03 -16.95
N GLU A 10 -9.42 17.11 -17.33
CA GLU A 10 -10.52 17.09 -18.33
C GLU A 10 -10.10 16.53 -19.71
N LYS A 11 -8.81 16.46 -20.00
CA LYS A 11 -8.24 15.92 -21.24
C LYS A 11 -7.83 14.45 -21.10
N GLY A 12 -8.12 13.80 -19.96
CA GLY A 12 -7.69 12.43 -19.70
C GLY A 12 -6.18 12.28 -19.43
N GLN A 13 -5.49 13.38 -19.10
CA GLN A 13 -4.08 13.37 -18.71
C GLN A 13 -3.98 13.42 -17.20
N LEU A 14 -2.91 12.87 -16.64
CA LEU A 14 -2.63 12.98 -15.22
C LEU A 14 -2.58 14.44 -14.78
N ASP A 15 -3.37 14.74 -13.77
CA ASP A 15 -3.35 16.04 -13.11
C ASP A 15 -2.30 16.03 -12.00
N ASP A 16 -1.04 16.20 -12.37
CA ASP A 16 0.14 16.25 -11.50
C ASP A 16 0.57 17.69 -11.16
N GLY A 17 -0.22 18.68 -11.61
CA GLY A 17 0.06 20.08 -11.38
C GLY A 17 0.01 20.48 -9.90
N GLU A 18 0.45 21.71 -9.59
CA GLU A 18 0.47 22.29 -8.23
C GLU A 18 -0.93 22.30 -7.56
N THR A 19 -1.99 22.23 -8.35
CA THR A 19 -3.39 22.20 -7.91
C THR A 19 -3.93 20.79 -7.69
N SER A 20 -3.19 19.75 -8.10
CA SER A 20 -3.62 18.36 -7.92
C SER A 20 -3.79 18.01 -6.45
N GLN A 21 -4.88 17.34 -6.11
CA GLN A 21 -5.05 16.77 -4.78
C GLN A 21 -4.00 15.70 -4.46
N MET A 22 -3.50 15.02 -5.49
CA MET A 22 -2.50 13.95 -5.37
C MET A 22 -1.05 14.47 -5.37
N ARG A 23 -0.80 15.78 -5.47
CA ARG A 23 0.55 16.35 -5.65
C ARG A 23 1.60 15.84 -4.67
N TYR A 24 1.25 15.73 -3.38
CA TYR A 24 2.20 15.23 -2.37
C TYR A 24 2.46 13.72 -2.49
N VAL A 25 1.51 12.96 -3.00
CA VAL A 25 1.70 11.55 -3.34
C VAL A 25 2.65 11.44 -4.54
N TYR A 26 2.45 12.25 -5.57
CA TYR A 26 3.38 12.30 -6.71
C TYR A 26 4.78 12.72 -6.29
N ASP A 27 4.92 13.71 -5.41
CA ASP A 27 6.23 14.17 -4.92
C ASP A 27 7.06 13.01 -4.36
N ILE A 28 6.49 12.15 -3.54
CA ILE A 28 7.23 11.00 -3.01
C ILE A 28 7.41 9.87 -4.03
N MET A 29 6.53 9.77 -5.01
CA MET A 29 6.65 8.79 -6.09
C MET A 29 7.76 9.18 -7.08
N TYR A 30 7.82 10.44 -7.48
CA TYR A 30 8.87 10.95 -8.38
C TYR A 30 10.22 11.07 -7.68
N GLY A 31 10.25 11.51 -6.42
CA GLY A 31 11.47 11.66 -5.64
C GLY A 31 12.29 12.89 -6.02
N GLU A 32 13.61 12.81 -5.79
CA GLU A 32 14.56 13.88 -6.04
C GLU A 32 15.35 13.61 -7.32
N GLY A 33 15.53 14.65 -8.15
CA GLY A 33 16.37 14.62 -9.34
C GLY A 33 15.64 14.15 -10.60
N GLU A 34 16.39 14.11 -11.68
CA GLU A 34 15.87 13.77 -12.99
C GLU A 34 15.72 12.24 -13.14
N PRO A 35 14.64 11.78 -13.77
CA PRO A 35 14.50 10.37 -14.10
C PRO A 35 15.59 9.94 -15.08
N TYR A 36 16.04 8.70 -14.97
CA TYR A 36 16.95 8.09 -15.91
C TYR A 36 16.27 6.89 -16.60
N HIS A 37 16.67 6.60 -17.82
CA HIS A 37 16.08 5.58 -18.64
C HIS A 37 17.17 4.70 -19.27
N ASN A 38 16.79 3.49 -19.70
CA ASN A 38 17.63 2.68 -20.56
C ASN A 38 17.67 3.26 -21.98
N GLU A 39 18.60 2.76 -22.82
CA GLU A 39 18.85 3.30 -24.16
C GLU A 39 17.61 3.33 -25.06
N ASP A 40 16.72 2.36 -24.92
CA ASP A 40 15.51 2.22 -25.73
C ASP A 40 14.23 2.84 -25.11
N TRP A 41 14.37 3.51 -23.96
CA TRP A 41 13.26 4.10 -23.21
C TRP A 41 12.19 3.10 -22.74
N SER A 42 12.42 1.81 -22.82
CA SER A 42 11.47 0.79 -22.37
C SER A 42 11.29 0.80 -20.84
N VAL A 43 12.28 1.32 -20.12
CA VAL A 43 12.24 1.48 -18.66
C VAL A 43 12.68 2.89 -18.29
N VAL A 44 11.83 3.61 -17.58
CA VAL A 44 12.13 4.90 -16.95
C VAL A 44 12.18 4.69 -15.45
N ILE A 45 13.30 5.06 -14.84
CA ILE A 45 13.51 4.90 -13.41
C ILE A 45 13.55 6.28 -12.77
N TYR A 46 12.66 6.50 -11.85
CA TYR A 46 12.60 7.73 -11.07
C TYR A 46 13.50 7.62 -9.83
N PRO A 47 14.16 8.71 -9.42
CA PRO A 47 15.13 8.70 -8.31
C PRO A 47 14.44 8.63 -6.93
N SER A 48 13.22 8.18 -6.87
CA SER A 48 12.50 7.97 -5.63
C SER A 48 13.05 6.79 -4.83
N LYS A 49 13.08 6.93 -3.52
CA LYS A 49 13.39 5.82 -2.61
C LYS A 49 12.35 4.70 -2.65
N ILE A 50 11.17 4.99 -3.19
CA ILE A 50 10.06 4.04 -3.33
C ILE A 50 10.25 3.11 -4.54
N ARG A 51 11.11 3.46 -5.50
CA ARG A 51 11.42 2.66 -6.70
C ARG A 51 10.18 2.17 -7.43
N LEU A 52 9.46 3.09 -8.04
CA LEU A 52 8.31 2.78 -8.89
C LEU A 52 8.75 2.36 -10.27
N VAL A 53 8.17 1.28 -10.78
CA VAL A 53 8.32 0.88 -12.19
C VAL A 53 7.36 1.68 -13.06
N ASP A 54 6.15 1.94 -12.56
CA ASP A 54 5.13 2.72 -13.25
C ASP A 54 4.37 3.59 -12.25
N ILE A 55 4.69 4.89 -12.23
CA ILE A 55 4.08 5.86 -11.32
C ILE A 55 2.60 6.06 -11.64
N LEU A 56 2.24 6.10 -12.93
CA LEU A 56 0.88 6.40 -13.35
C LEU A 56 -0.08 5.33 -12.86
N SER A 57 0.23 4.06 -13.14
CA SER A 57 -0.58 2.94 -12.67
C SER A 57 -0.65 2.88 -11.14
N ALA A 58 0.45 3.16 -10.45
CA ALA A 58 0.45 3.18 -8.99
C ALA A 58 -0.44 4.27 -8.40
N ALA A 59 -0.45 5.46 -9.00
CA ALA A 59 -1.32 6.56 -8.59
C ALA A 59 -2.80 6.25 -8.85
N GLU A 60 -3.11 5.68 -10.01
CA GLU A 60 -4.48 5.25 -10.36
C GLU A 60 -4.98 4.17 -9.40
N ILE A 61 -4.18 3.17 -9.14
CA ILE A 61 -4.53 2.08 -8.20
C ILE A 61 -4.78 2.64 -6.80
N PHE A 62 -3.92 3.54 -6.32
CA PHE A 62 -4.13 4.17 -5.02
C PHE A 62 -5.44 4.97 -5.00
N ALA A 63 -5.70 5.80 -6.02
CA ALA A 63 -6.92 6.59 -6.14
C ALA A 63 -8.17 5.71 -6.18
N GLU A 64 -8.14 4.63 -6.96
CA GLU A 64 -9.24 3.67 -7.03
C GLU A 64 -9.50 3.02 -5.66
N ARG A 65 -8.44 2.56 -4.99
CA ARG A 65 -8.53 1.94 -3.66
C ARG A 65 -9.08 2.89 -2.61
N TYR A 66 -8.67 4.16 -2.67
CA TYR A 66 -9.18 5.18 -1.77
C TYR A 66 -10.68 5.44 -2.03
N ASN A 67 -11.06 5.67 -3.29
CA ASN A 67 -12.44 5.98 -3.71
C ASN A 67 -13.41 4.81 -3.45
N THR A 68 -12.94 3.58 -3.56
CA THR A 68 -13.75 2.38 -3.31
C THR A 68 -13.75 1.94 -1.85
N GLY A 69 -13.10 2.69 -0.96
CA GLY A 69 -13.05 2.39 0.47
C GLY A 69 -12.24 1.14 0.84
N GLN A 70 -11.34 0.70 -0.04
CA GLN A 70 -10.47 -0.45 0.22
C GLN A 70 -9.35 -0.13 1.23
N ILE A 71 -9.04 1.15 1.45
CA ILE A 71 -8.07 1.59 2.44
C ILE A 71 -8.76 1.67 3.80
N ILE A 72 -8.59 0.66 4.63
CA ILE A 72 -9.24 0.54 5.94
C ILE A 72 -8.37 1.21 7.00
N CYS A 73 -8.35 2.55 7.01
CA CYS A 73 -7.72 3.32 8.09
C CYS A 73 -8.76 3.65 9.17
N PRO A 74 -8.45 3.39 10.46
CA PRO A 74 -9.33 3.77 11.58
C PRO A 74 -9.50 5.28 11.72
N TYR A 75 -8.49 6.05 11.35
CA TYR A 75 -8.56 7.51 11.36
C TYR A 75 -9.33 7.99 10.15
N LYS A 76 -10.40 8.74 10.37
CA LYS A 76 -11.29 9.21 9.31
C LYS A 76 -11.01 10.67 8.96
N TYR A 77 -11.31 11.05 7.71
CA TYR A 77 -11.11 12.42 7.21
C TYR A 77 -11.80 13.48 8.08
N GLU A 78 -13.02 13.21 8.53
CA GLU A 78 -13.76 14.15 9.40
C GLU A 78 -13.06 14.37 10.75
N SER A 79 -12.46 13.33 11.31
CA SER A 79 -11.67 13.42 12.53
C SER A 79 -10.36 14.16 12.33
N TYR A 80 -9.74 13.95 11.16
CA TYR A 80 -8.53 14.65 10.75
C TYR A 80 -8.76 16.15 10.61
N ILE A 81 -9.81 16.58 9.89
CA ILE A 81 -10.12 18.00 9.69
C ILE A 81 -10.53 18.69 11.01
N ARG A 82 -11.22 18.00 11.90
CA ARG A 82 -11.62 18.53 13.21
C ARG A 82 -10.50 18.61 14.24
N ASN A 83 -9.36 18.02 13.97
CA ASN A 83 -8.22 18.03 14.88
C ASN A 83 -7.47 19.35 14.79
N VAL A 84 -7.87 20.33 15.61
CA VAL A 84 -7.36 21.71 15.59
C VAL A 84 -5.84 21.77 15.69
N GLU A 85 -5.24 20.98 16.59
CA GLU A 85 -3.79 20.99 16.81
C GLU A 85 -3.02 20.48 15.56
N LEU A 86 -3.57 19.44 14.91
CA LEU A 86 -3.00 18.88 13.69
C LEU A 86 -3.12 19.88 12.54
N GLN A 87 -4.30 20.48 12.37
CA GLN A 87 -4.56 21.47 11.32
C GLN A 87 -3.71 22.73 11.50
N ASP A 88 -3.54 23.23 12.74
CA ASP A 88 -2.62 24.35 13.01
C ASP A 88 -1.19 24.02 12.57
N THR A 89 -0.73 22.81 12.89
CA THR A 89 0.62 22.38 12.49
C THR A 89 0.76 22.30 10.96
N ILE A 90 -0.23 21.74 10.26
CA ILE A 90 -0.26 21.62 8.80
C ILE A 90 -0.25 23.00 8.15
N ASN A 91 -1.12 23.90 8.60
CA ASN A 91 -1.19 25.28 8.11
C ASN A 91 0.13 26.03 8.33
N ARG A 92 0.77 25.90 9.49
CA ARG A 92 2.06 26.52 9.78
C ARG A 92 3.20 25.95 8.95
N LEU A 93 3.08 24.72 8.49
CA LEU A 93 4.01 24.11 7.52
C LEU A 93 3.75 24.60 6.09
N GLY A 94 2.66 25.33 5.85
CA GLY A 94 2.25 25.78 4.52
C GLY A 94 1.76 24.64 3.63
N LEU A 95 1.27 23.56 4.24
CA LEU A 95 0.75 22.41 3.52
C LEU A 95 -0.75 22.55 3.28
N ASP A 96 -1.20 22.08 2.14
CA ASP A 96 -2.61 21.86 1.86
C ASP A 96 -3.12 20.67 2.67
N ALA A 97 -4.21 20.88 3.40
CA ALA A 97 -4.73 19.85 4.32
C ALA A 97 -5.25 18.61 3.58
N ASP A 98 -5.90 18.80 2.43
CA ASP A 98 -6.51 17.71 1.67
C ASP A 98 -5.44 16.87 0.96
N ALA A 99 -4.48 17.53 0.32
CA ALA A 99 -3.36 16.85 -0.31
C ALA A 99 -2.49 16.12 0.73
N PHE A 100 -2.31 16.71 1.92
CA PHE A 100 -1.57 16.06 3.00
C PHE A 100 -2.33 14.86 3.59
N TRP A 101 -3.67 14.94 3.66
CA TRP A 101 -4.49 13.78 4.02
C TRP A 101 -4.28 12.61 3.06
N LEU A 102 -4.30 12.86 1.74
CA LEU A 102 -4.08 11.82 0.75
C LEU A 102 -2.67 11.22 0.85
N LEU A 103 -1.66 12.05 1.13
CA LEU A 103 -0.32 11.57 1.41
C LEU A 103 -0.30 10.64 2.64
N VAL A 104 -0.99 11.01 3.72
CA VAL A 104 -1.09 10.19 4.94
C VAL A 104 -1.76 8.84 4.62
N MET A 105 -2.84 8.86 3.84
CA MET A 105 -3.53 7.64 3.40
C MET A 105 -2.68 6.77 2.49
N PHE A 106 -1.94 7.36 1.57
CA PHE A 106 -1.00 6.63 0.73
C PHE A 106 0.11 5.97 1.57
N CYS A 107 0.71 6.72 2.50
CA CYS A 107 1.74 6.17 3.39
C CYS A 107 1.20 5.04 4.28
N PHE A 108 -0.05 5.16 4.73
CA PHE A 108 -0.73 4.12 5.50
C PHE A 108 -0.98 2.88 4.66
N ASP A 109 -1.55 3.04 3.47
CA ASP A 109 -1.85 1.96 2.54
C ASP A 109 -0.58 1.22 2.12
N TYR A 110 0.48 1.96 1.78
CA TYR A 110 1.79 1.41 1.47
C TYR A 110 2.35 0.58 2.63
N ALA A 111 2.39 1.15 3.83
CA ALA A 111 2.94 0.47 5.00
C ALA A 111 2.17 -0.82 5.33
N CYS A 112 0.83 -0.77 5.29
CA CYS A 112 -0.01 -1.94 5.50
C CYS A 112 0.25 -3.01 4.42
N SER A 113 0.34 -2.61 3.16
CA SER A 113 0.58 -3.50 2.04
C SER A 113 1.90 -4.25 2.16
N MET A 114 2.95 -3.56 2.58
CA MET A 114 4.28 -4.15 2.77
C MET A 114 4.35 -5.13 3.95
N CYS A 115 3.50 -4.96 4.96
CA CYS A 115 3.53 -5.76 6.19
C CYS A 115 2.50 -6.88 6.21
N PHE A 116 1.39 -6.73 5.50
CA PHE A 116 0.27 -7.67 5.56
C PHE A 116 0.05 -8.44 4.26
N ASP A 117 0.86 -8.16 3.23
CA ASP A 117 0.66 -8.73 1.90
C ASP A 117 -0.77 -8.54 1.37
N CYS A 118 -1.41 -7.42 1.79
CA CYS A 118 -2.82 -7.14 1.54
C CYS A 118 -3.14 -6.94 0.05
N PHE A 119 -2.11 -6.78 -0.77
CA PHE A 119 -2.22 -6.34 -2.16
C PHE A 119 -1.47 -7.22 -3.14
N THR A 120 -1.03 -8.41 -2.72
CA THR A 120 -0.86 -9.47 -3.72
C THR A 120 -2.12 -9.48 -4.56
N ILE A 121 -1.96 -9.34 -5.85
CA ILE A 121 -3.07 -9.52 -6.79
C ILE A 121 -3.69 -10.85 -6.40
N LYS A 122 -4.91 -10.79 -5.88
CA LYS A 122 -5.64 -12.03 -5.64
C LYS A 122 -5.82 -12.65 -7.00
N PRO A 123 -5.32 -13.86 -7.20
CA PRO A 123 -5.46 -14.50 -8.48
C PRO A 123 -6.95 -14.53 -8.85
N THR A 124 -7.26 -14.32 -10.10
CA THR A 124 -8.60 -14.55 -10.62
C THR A 124 -8.99 -16.00 -10.34
N ARG A 125 -10.27 -16.29 -10.33
CA ARG A 125 -10.74 -17.68 -10.19
C ARG A 125 -10.07 -18.59 -11.21
N GLY A 126 -9.90 -18.09 -12.44
CA GLY A 126 -9.20 -18.82 -13.50
C GLY A 126 -7.74 -19.12 -13.17
N GLU A 127 -7.02 -18.19 -12.58
CA GLU A 127 -5.62 -18.41 -12.16
C GLU A 127 -5.52 -19.40 -11.01
N ASN A 128 -6.43 -19.32 -10.02
CA ASN A 128 -6.52 -20.32 -8.95
C ASN A 128 -6.82 -21.72 -9.51
N ILE A 129 -7.75 -21.80 -10.46
CA ILE A 129 -8.08 -23.06 -11.13
C ILE A 129 -6.89 -23.58 -11.92
N LYS A 130 -6.18 -22.72 -12.68
CA LYS A 130 -4.96 -23.10 -13.42
C LYS A 130 -3.89 -23.65 -12.48
N SER A 131 -3.66 -23.00 -11.34
CA SER A 131 -2.69 -23.47 -10.34
C SER A 131 -3.04 -24.84 -9.78
N LEU A 132 -4.34 -25.12 -9.55
CA LEU A 132 -4.80 -26.45 -9.15
C LEU A 132 -4.59 -27.48 -10.27
N ILE A 133 -4.90 -27.15 -11.52
CA ILE A 133 -4.73 -28.03 -12.68
C ILE A 133 -3.26 -28.38 -12.91
N GLN A 134 -2.33 -27.44 -12.61
CA GLN A 134 -0.89 -27.67 -12.74
C GLN A 134 -0.35 -28.79 -11.82
N LEU A 135 -1.10 -29.17 -10.79
CA LEU A 135 -0.73 -30.29 -9.93
C LEU A 135 -0.96 -31.68 -10.59
N LEU A 136 -1.79 -31.77 -11.65
CA LEU A 136 -2.11 -33.03 -12.31
C LEU A 136 -0.90 -33.85 -12.81
N PRO A 137 0.13 -33.25 -13.46
CA PRO A 137 1.28 -33.99 -13.96
C PRO A 137 2.13 -34.63 -12.86
N ASP A 138 2.15 -34.02 -11.67
CA ASP A 138 3.00 -34.44 -10.55
C ASP A 138 2.36 -35.52 -9.69
N MET A 139 1.08 -35.84 -9.93
CA MET A 139 0.31 -36.78 -9.11
C MET A 139 0.84 -38.20 -9.12
N ASN A 140 1.56 -38.60 -10.19
CA ASN A 140 2.11 -39.97 -10.32
C ASN A 140 3.41 -40.16 -9.50
N ASN A 141 4.11 -39.06 -9.16
CA ASN A 141 5.46 -39.12 -8.55
C ASN A 141 5.54 -38.54 -7.17
N SER A 142 4.48 -37.90 -6.67
CA SER A 142 4.48 -37.22 -5.36
C SER A 142 3.19 -37.50 -4.58
N LYS A 143 3.31 -37.57 -3.25
CA LYS A 143 2.14 -37.62 -2.38
C LYS A 143 1.52 -36.25 -2.33
N VAL A 144 0.36 -36.10 -2.94
CA VAL A 144 -0.44 -34.89 -2.91
C VAL A 144 -1.58 -35.07 -1.89
N LYS A 145 -1.87 -34.03 -1.15
CA LYS A 145 -2.96 -34.03 -0.17
C LYS A 145 -3.88 -32.85 -0.45
N LEU A 146 -5.17 -33.12 -0.64
CA LEU A 146 -6.19 -32.08 -0.74
C LEU A 146 -6.86 -31.90 0.63
N SER A 147 -6.85 -30.68 1.14
CA SER A 147 -7.47 -30.36 2.43
C SER A 147 -8.57 -29.31 2.24
N LEU A 148 -9.79 -29.65 2.59
CA LEU A 148 -10.96 -28.77 2.58
C LEU A 148 -11.34 -28.46 4.02
N LYS A 149 -11.50 -27.20 4.36
CA LYS A 149 -11.90 -26.75 5.69
C LYS A 149 -13.15 -25.89 5.61
N LYS A 150 -14.16 -26.23 6.38
CA LYS A 150 -15.35 -25.43 6.60
C LYS A 150 -15.58 -25.32 8.10
N ASP A 151 -15.49 -24.13 8.64
CA ASP A 151 -15.62 -23.86 10.08
C ASP A 151 -14.65 -24.72 10.92
N LYS A 152 -15.18 -25.65 11.72
CA LYS A 152 -14.41 -26.59 12.53
C LYS A 152 -14.19 -27.94 11.85
N GLU A 153 -14.86 -28.17 10.73
CA GLU A 153 -14.74 -29.42 9.99
C GLU A 153 -13.61 -29.36 8.98
N LYS A 154 -12.83 -30.43 8.89
CA LYS A 154 -11.72 -30.60 7.96
C LYS A 154 -11.86 -31.94 7.27
N ILE A 155 -11.87 -31.92 5.94
CA ILE A 155 -11.83 -33.12 5.10
C ILE A 155 -10.45 -33.19 4.46
N GLU A 156 -9.79 -34.33 4.60
CA GLU A 156 -8.49 -34.59 3.98
C GLU A 156 -8.61 -35.76 3.03
N ILE A 157 -8.18 -35.55 1.79
CA ILE A 157 -8.15 -36.55 0.74
C ILE A 157 -6.68 -36.79 0.39
N GLU A 158 -6.20 -38.02 0.58
CA GLU A 158 -4.80 -38.44 0.35
C GLU A 158 -4.68 -39.40 -0.85
N SER A 159 -5.80 -39.88 -1.41
CA SER A 159 -5.80 -40.73 -2.59
C SER A 159 -5.49 -39.90 -3.82
N ASN A 160 -4.34 -40.16 -4.44
CA ASN A 160 -3.93 -39.53 -5.69
C ASN A 160 -4.96 -39.74 -6.80
N GLU A 161 -5.57 -40.92 -6.88
CA GLU A 161 -6.60 -41.24 -7.86
C GLU A 161 -7.83 -40.35 -7.71
N THR A 162 -8.28 -40.19 -6.45
CA THR A 162 -9.45 -39.32 -6.15
C THR A 162 -9.13 -37.85 -6.46
N ILE A 163 -7.95 -37.38 -6.09
CA ILE A 163 -7.53 -36.00 -6.34
C ILE A 163 -7.39 -35.76 -7.85
N SER A 164 -6.79 -36.70 -8.61
CA SER A 164 -6.68 -36.60 -10.06
C SER A 164 -8.05 -36.51 -10.73
N LEU A 165 -9.01 -37.31 -10.30
CA LEU A 165 -10.38 -37.26 -10.82
C LEU A 165 -11.03 -35.88 -10.59
N ILE A 166 -10.88 -35.32 -9.41
CA ILE A 166 -11.39 -33.99 -9.06
C ILE A 166 -10.72 -32.91 -9.94
N LEU A 167 -9.39 -32.95 -10.08
CA LEU A 167 -8.64 -31.98 -10.87
C LEU A 167 -8.93 -32.07 -12.38
N GLU A 168 -9.12 -33.28 -12.91
CA GLU A 168 -9.56 -33.47 -14.30
C GLU A 168 -10.96 -32.89 -14.54
N TRP A 169 -11.89 -33.09 -13.61
CA TRP A 169 -13.21 -32.50 -13.70
C TRP A 169 -13.15 -30.97 -13.68
N ILE A 170 -12.35 -30.39 -12.77
CA ILE A 170 -12.11 -28.95 -12.69
C ILE A 170 -11.49 -28.43 -14.00
N LYS A 171 -10.52 -29.15 -14.57
CA LYS A 171 -9.87 -28.79 -15.84
C LYS A 171 -10.88 -28.72 -16.99
N ARG A 172 -11.75 -29.73 -17.11
CA ARG A 172 -12.80 -29.73 -18.15
C ARG A 172 -13.76 -28.56 -18.02
N GLY A 173 -14.19 -28.25 -16.79
CA GLY A 173 -15.05 -27.10 -16.51
C GLY A 173 -14.36 -25.77 -16.83
N TYR A 174 -13.07 -25.67 -16.51
CA TYR A 174 -12.28 -24.48 -16.80
C TYR A 174 -12.11 -24.27 -18.31
N GLU A 175 -11.80 -25.33 -19.07
CA GLU A 175 -11.63 -25.24 -20.53
C GLU A 175 -12.88 -24.78 -21.25
N GLN A 176 -14.05 -25.10 -20.71
CA GLN A 176 -15.34 -24.63 -21.23
C GLN A 176 -15.66 -23.17 -20.89
N ASP A 177 -15.17 -22.65 -19.78
CA ASP A 177 -15.58 -21.38 -19.19
C ASP A 177 -14.45 -20.33 -19.11
N LYS A 178 -13.24 -20.65 -19.60
CA LYS A 178 -12.01 -19.84 -19.44
C LYS A 178 -12.14 -18.39 -19.91
N ASP A 179 -13.00 -18.14 -20.89
CA ASP A 179 -13.21 -16.81 -21.48
C ASP A 179 -14.41 -16.08 -20.84
N SER A 180 -15.07 -16.70 -19.86
CA SER A 180 -16.22 -16.09 -19.19
C SER A 180 -15.80 -15.06 -18.14
N ILE A 181 -16.62 -14.02 -17.95
CA ILE A 181 -16.47 -13.04 -16.87
C ILE A 181 -16.40 -13.75 -15.51
N ARG A 182 -17.14 -14.84 -15.32
CA ARG A 182 -17.14 -15.62 -14.09
C ARG A 182 -15.78 -16.16 -13.69
N VAL A 183 -14.97 -16.61 -14.66
CA VAL A 183 -13.61 -17.14 -14.44
C VAL A 183 -12.62 -16.00 -14.27
N ASN A 184 -12.81 -14.90 -15.00
CA ASN A 184 -11.91 -13.75 -14.99
C ASN A 184 -12.19 -12.76 -13.83
N THR A 185 -13.25 -13.00 -13.05
CA THR A 185 -13.55 -12.17 -11.88
C THR A 185 -12.56 -12.50 -10.77
N ILE A 186 -11.97 -11.44 -10.20
CA ILE A 186 -11.16 -11.56 -8.99
C ILE A 186 -12.02 -12.13 -7.88
N ASP A 187 -11.55 -13.17 -7.24
CA ASP A 187 -12.25 -13.76 -6.10
C ASP A 187 -12.04 -12.87 -4.87
N VAL A 188 -12.83 -11.80 -4.79
CA VAL A 188 -12.83 -10.86 -3.67
C VAL A 188 -13.49 -11.54 -2.48
N ASN A 189 -12.90 -12.59 -1.98
CA ASN A 189 -13.31 -13.18 -0.73
C ASN A 189 -12.81 -12.30 0.41
N LYS A 190 -13.71 -11.50 0.95
CA LYS A 190 -13.61 -10.62 2.12
C LYS A 190 -12.68 -9.44 1.88
N GLY A 191 -13.20 -8.23 2.05
CA GLY A 191 -12.37 -7.05 2.27
C GLY A 191 -11.34 -7.38 3.33
N ILE A 192 -10.09 -7.50 2.92
CA ILE A 192 -9.01 -7.89 3.83
C ILE A 192 -8.77 -6.69 4.72
N SER A 193 -9.17 -6.81 5.99
CA SER A 193 -8.74 -5.87 7.00
C SER A 193 -7.25 -6.12 7.24
N PRO A 194 -6.38 -5.11 7.08
CA PRO A 194 -4.96 -5.25 7.35
C PRO A 194 -4.65 -5.67 8.80
N PHE A 195 -5.65 -5.66 9.68
CA PHE A 195 -5.53 -6.06 11.09
C PHE A 195 -6.04 -7.47 11.40
N ILE A 196 -6.57 -8.18 10.42
CA ILE A 196 -7.18 -9.52 10.61
C ILE A 196 -6.30 -10.62 10.01
N ASP A 197 -5.57 -10.32 8.93
CA ASP A 197 -4.77 -11.30 8.24
C ASP A 197 -3.39 -11.50 8.87
N LYS A 198 -2.77 -12.63 8.54
CA LYS A 198 -1.43 -12.96 9.02
C LYS A 198 -0.44 -11.90 8.56
N LYS A 199 0.26 -11.36 9.50
CA LYS A 199 1.24 -10.32 9.32
C LYS A 199 2.62 -10.92 9.04
N ASP A 200 3.22 -10.51 7.94
CA ASP A 200 4.55 -10.97 7.55
C ASP A 200 5.67 -10.27 8.31
N GLU A 201 5.42 -9.03 8.75
CA GLU A 201 6.39 -8.20 9.44
C GLU A 201 5.89 -7.75 10.82
N SER A 202 6.80 -7.32 11.69
CA SER A 202 6.44 -6.82 13.02
C SER A 202 5.77 -5.45 12.98
N ASP A 203 4.98 -5.10 14.03
CA ASP A 203 4.35 -3.76 14.16
C ASP A 203 5.37 -2.63 14.06
N SER A 204 6.59 -2.85 14.52
CA SER A 204 7.66 -1.86 14.42
C SER A 204 8.08 -1.58 12.97
N VAL A 205 8.04 -2.57 12.09
CA VAL A 205 8.31 -2.39 10.66
C VAL A 205 7.20 -1.61 10.00
N LEU A 206 5.94 -1.91 10.32
CA LEU A 206 4.77 -1.17 9.84
C LEU A 206 4.85 0.33 10.18
N ILE A 207 5.12 0.63 11.45
CA ILE A 207 5.30 2.01 11.92
C ILE A 207 6.48 2.67 11.20
N TRP A 208 7.58 1.93 11.00
CA TRP A 208 8.75 2.44 10.30
C TRP A 208 8.46 2.80 8.85
N TYR A 209 7.80 1.94 8.07
CA TYR A 209 7.44 2.24 6.69
C TYR A 209 6.60 3.52 6.61
N PHE A 210 5.54 3.60 7.40
CA PHE A 210 4.67 4.77 7.45
C PHE A 210 5.44 6.05 7.79
N ALA A 211 6.19 6.02 8.89
CA ALA A 211 6.91 7.18 9.38
C ALA A 211 8.08 7.57 8.47
N TYR A 212 8.73 6.60 7.84
CA TYR A 212 9.83 6.85 6.92
C TYR A 212 9.36 7.56 5.66
N LEU A 213 8.23 7.16 5.08
CA LEU A 213 7.66 7.83 3.91
C LEU A 213 7.30 9.28 4.20
N LEU A 214 6.62 9.54 5.32
CA LEU A 214 6.29 10.91 5.72
C LEU A 214 7.55 11.74 6.00
N LYS A 215 8.58 11.14 6.62
CA LYS A 215 9.85 11.80 6.82
C LYS A 215 10.54 12.11 5.49
N TYR A 216 10.53 11.17 4.55
CA TYR A 216 11.07 11.35 3.22
C TYR A 216 10.38 12.49 2.48
N PHE A 217 9.05 12.58 2.54
CA PHE A 217 8.32 13.72 1.99
C PHE A 217 8.87 15.07 2.50
N PHE A 218 9.08 15.21 3.80
CA PHE A 218 9.65 16.43 4.35
C PHE A 218 11.11 16.67 3.95
N GLU A 219 11.84 15.60 3.61
CA GLU A 219 13.22 15.70 3.11
C GLU A 219 13.31 16.12 1.64
N LEU A 220 12.24 15.97 0.84
CA LEU A 220 12.21 16.41 -0.55
C LEU A 220 12.28 17.93 -0.70
N PHE A 221 11.73 18.68 0.22
CA PHE A 221 11.57 20.13 0.11
C PHE A 221 12.60 20.90 0.93
N PRO A 222 13.37 21.82 0.30
CA PRO A 222 14.38 22.60 0.99
C PRO A 222 13.89 23.41 2.19
N GLN A 223 12.66 23.94 2.12
CA GLN A 223 12.05 24.72 3.22
C GLN A 223 11.89 23.92 4.52
N PHE A 224 11.84 22.60 4.44
CA PHE A 224 11.74 21.74 5.61
C PHE A 224 13.10 21.26 6.14
N ARG A 225 14.20 21.44 5.37
CA ARG A 225 15.56 20.98 5.69
C ARG A 225 16.41 22.00 6.44
N GLY A 226 16.01 23.27 6.48
CA GLY A 226 16.83 24.39 6.96
C GLY A 226 17.32 24.28 8.42
N LYS A 227 18.34 25.06 8.77
CA LYS A 227 18.76 25.23 10.16
C LYS A 227 17.61 25.88 10.95
N ARG A 228 17.27 25.27 12.08
CA ARG A 228 16.17 25.72 12.93
C ARG A 228 16.44 27.12 13.48
N ARG A 229 15.84 28.14 12.90
CA ARG A 229 15.71 29.46 13.51
C ARG A 229 14.33 29.58 14.15
N LYS A 230 14.26 30.21 15.33
CA LYS A 230 12.98 30.42 16.02
C LYS A 230 12.05 31.23 15.11
N GLY A 231 10.90 30.64 14.74
CA GLY A 231 9.92 31.28 13.84
C GLY A 231 9.88 30.70 12.42
N ASP A 232 10.93 30.01 11.96
CA ASP A 232 10.95 29.42 10.62
C ASP A 232 10.13 28.12 10.53
N ILE A 233 9.58 27.84 9.35
CA ILE A 233 8.89 26.56 9.03
C ILE A 233 9.80 25.36 9.36
N ALA A 234 11.10 25.47 9.13
CA ALA A 234 12.08 24.45 9.48
C ALA A 234 12.17 24.17 10.98
N SER A 235 11.75 25.11 11.85
CA SER A 235 11.74 24.94 13.30
C SER A 235 10.58 24.10 13.82
N LEU A 236 9.53 23.89 13.02
CA LEU A 236 8.39 23.07 13.39
C LEU A 236 8.80 21.60 13.56
N ASN A 237 8.27 20.97 14.57
CA ASN A 237 8.64 19.60 14.90
C ASN A 237 7.88 18.58 14.04
N LYS A 238 8.38 18.36 12.81
CA LYS A 238 7.81 17.38 11.85
C LYS A 238 7.78 15.96 12.42
N ASN A 239 8.77 15.59 13.22
CA ASN A 239 8.78 14.27 13.86
C ASN A 239 7.64 14.15 14.88
N LEU A 240 7.21 15.23 15.53
CA LEU A 240 6.05 15.19 16.43
C LEU A 240 4.75 15.05 15.62
N LEU A 241 4.64 15.71 14.47
CA LEU A 241 3.51 15.54 13.56
C LEU A 241 3.41 14.08 13.11
N ILE A 242 4.51 13.49 12.62
CA ILE A 242 4.56 12.08 12.20
C ILE A 242 4.19 11.16 13.37
N SER A 243 4.76 11.41 14.56
CA SER A 243 4.47 10.63 15.77
C SER A 243 2.97 10.64 16.10
N LYS A 244 2.32 11.82 16.08
CA LYS A 244 0.88 11.93 16.29
C LYS A 244 0.07 11.19 15.24
N LEU A 245 0.48 11.23 13.96
CA LEU A 245 -0.20 10.49 12.90
C LEU A 245 -0.11 8.97 13.12
N VAL A 246 1.03 8.43 13.60
CA VAL A 246 1.14 7.02 14.00
C VAL A 246 0.08 6.65 15.06
N TYR A 247 -0.14 7.53 16.03
CA TYR A 247 -1.16 7.31 17.06
C TYR A 247 -2.58 7.41 16.51
N TYR A 248 -2.89 8.47 15.76
CA TYR A 248 -4.25 8.71 15.24
C TYR A 248 -4.66 7.65 14.21
N THR A 249 -3.77 7.21 13.35
CA THR A 249 -4.03 6.11 12.41
C THR A 249 -4.11 4.74 13.10
N GLN A 250 -3.90 4.69 14.41
CA GLN A 250 -3.89 3.48 15.23
C GLN A 250 -2.85 2.42 14.78
N LEU A 251 -1.82 2.82 14.06
CA LEU A 251 -0.66 1.96 13.82
C LEU A 251 0.03 1.58 15.13
N SER A 252 -0.12 2.42 16.16
CA SER A 252 0.25 2.11 17.54
C SER A 252 -0.78 2.66 18.51
N LYS A 253 -1.11 1.89 19.54
CA LYS A 253 -1.93 2.33 20.68
C LYS A 253 -1.12 2.98 21.78
N ASN A 254 0.22 3.08 21.64
CA ASN A 254 1.08 3.69 22.64
C ASN A 254 0.92 5.22 22.62
N GLU A 255 0.38 5.76 23.70
CA GLU A 255 0.12 7.19 23.84
C GLU A 255 1.38 8.07 23.80
N ASN A 256 2.57 7.49 24.05
CA ASN A 256 3.82 8.23 23.92
C ASN A 256 4.01 8.83 22.51
N PHE A 257 3.45 8.20 21.46
CA PHE A 257 3.46 8.76 20.11
C PHE A 257 2.68 10.08 20.01
N LYS A 258 1.69 10.30 20.87
CA LYS A 258 0.89 11.54 20.88
C LYS A 258 1.67 12.73 21.46
N TYR A 259 2.55 12.49 22.42
CA TYR A 259 3.18 13.55 23.22
C TYR A 259 4.69 13.69 23.00
N SER A 260 5.38 12.64 22.52
CA SER A 260 6.84 12.60 22.39
C SER A 260 7.29 12.07 21.03
N THR A 261 8.48 12.49 20.64
CA THR A 261 9.16 11.99 19.44
C THR A 261 10.16 10.86 19.74
N ASP A 262 10.36 10.52 21.00
CA ASP A 262 11.48 9.64 21.36
C ASP A 262 11.26 8.19 20.93
N THR A 263 10.02 7.73 21.04
CA THR A 263 9.64 6.41 20.49
C THR A 263 9.89 6.36 18.98
N LEU A 264 9.45 7.38 18.24
CA LEU A 264 9.66 7.45 16.79
C LEU A 264 11.16 7.50 16.41
N LYS A 265 11.97 8.27 17.15
CA LYS A 265 13.42 8.33 16.94
C LYS A 265 14.08 6.97 17.19
N SER A 266 13.60 6.19 18.14
CA SER A 266 14.11 4.85 18.40
C SER A 266 13.88 3.92 17.22
N PHE A 267 12.71 3.99 16.56
CA PHE A 267 12.46 3.23 15.33
C PHE A 267 13.39 3.66 14.20
N PHE A 268 13.58 4.95 13.96
CA PHE A 268 14.53 5.40 12.94
C PHE A 268 15.97 4.96 13.23
N LYS A 269 16.36 4.87 14.48
CA LYS A 269 17.67 4.36 14.87
C LYS A 269 17.78 2.84 14.65
N GLN A 270 16.76 2.07 15.02
CA GLN A 270 16.68 0.62 14.87
C GLN A 270 16.77 0.19 13.40
N TYR A 271 16.10 0.94 12.52
CA TYR A 271 16.01 0.64 11.09
C TYR A 271 16.99 1.45 10.23
N LYS A 272 18.00 2.08 10.86
CA LYS A 272 19.02 2.84 10.12
C LYS A 272 19.76 1.93 9.13
N GLY A 273 19.80 2.34 7.87
CA GLY A 273 20.45 1.59 6.78
C GLY A 273 19.61 0.45 6.19
N LYS A 274 18.38 0.22 6.68
CA LYS A 274 17.44 -0.66 5.97
C LYS A 274 16.88 0.04 4.73
N GLU A 275 16.85 -0.69 3.64
CA GLU A 275 16.17 -0.24 2.40
C GLU A 275 14.70 -0.57 2.46
N MET A 276 13.87 0.31 1.89
CA MET A 276 12.46 0.03 1.66
C MET A 276 12.29 -0.91 0.48
N LYS A 277 11.36 -1.85 0.59
CA LYS A 277 10.94 -2.66 -0.55
C LYS A 277 10.29 -1.74 -1.59
N GLY A 278 10.45 -2.08 -2.85
CA GLY A 278 9.89 -1.29 -3.95
C GLY A 278 8.36 -1.38 -4.01
N ILE A 279 7.71 -0.30 -4.43
CA ILE A 279 6.26 -0.20 -4.52
C ILE A 279 5.65 -1.11 -5.60
N SER A 280 6.43 -1.54 -6.58
CA SER A 280 6.00 -2.50 -7.60
C SER A 280 5.47 -3.82 -7.02
N ASN A 281 5.88 -4.16 -5.80
CA ASN A 281 5.33 -5.30 -5.07
C ASN A 281 3.99 -5.02 -4.41
N VAL A 282 3.63 -3.73 -4.28
CA VAL A 282 2.42 -3.27 -3.60
C VAL A 282 1.32 -2.91 -4.59
N TYR A 283 1.71 -2.23 -5.65
CA TYR A 283 0.83 -1.81 -6.74
C TYR A 283 1.34 -2.41 -8.05
N PRO A 284 1.02 -3.68 -8.30
CA PRO A 284 1.45 -4.33 -9.53
C PRO A 284 0.86 -3.60 -10.73
N THR A 285 1.71 -3.30 -11.67
CA THR A 285 1.32 -2.76 -12.97
C THR A 285 0.85 -3.92 -13.85
N TYR A 286 -0.28 -3.75 -14.49
CA TYR A 286 -0.85 -4.72 -15.43
C TYR A 286 -0.16 -4.64 -16.79
#